data_2c63ee7c7da38fc326d164cfca5c0b6f
#
_entry.id   2c63ee7c7da38fc326d164cfca5c0b6f
#
_cell.length_a   1.000
_cell.length_b   1.000
_cell.length_c   1.000
_cell.angle_alpha   90.00
_cell.angle_beta   90.00
_cell.angle_gamma   90.00
#
_symmetry.space_group_name_H-M   'P 1'
#
loop_
_entity.id
_entity.type
_entity.pdbx_description
1 polymer ?
#
loop_
_entity_poly.entity_id
_entity_poly.type
_entity_poly.pdbx_seq_one_letter_code
_entity_poly.pdbx_strand_id
1 'polypeptide(L)'
;MTGVASRRLHDPFVGPELDGTRWRFLEYPLADRTWVCREEGAETRVANGELTVRVARFRNAHPWHQNVDNCKHLLLASDTLPVAPTGRTTFGAEIRAESLGATPFDYRDGFVSFNVLDFDTGMVFDVCATSDRVFAIYERLPLPHVTDPFTYIVDAPLTGIAIAPGRWYACGVSFDPVARSAEWTVDGRRLFSAYDVRVPAAVTLGVGFITLHPVRDGRSHSLHGQGLAGGWRNVGVEYPVR
;
A
#
# COMPACT_ATOMS: atom_id res chain seq x y z
N MET A 1 -10.62 4.31 33.95
CA MET A 1 -9.21 4.20 33.53
C MET A 1 -9.21 3.94 32.03
N THR A 2 -8.91 4.94 31.21
CA THR A 2 -8.79 4.75 29.77
C THR A 2 -7.42 4.08 29.53
N GLY A 3 -7.45 2.78 29.28
CA GLY A 3 -6.25 2.05 28.89
C GLY A 3 -5.65 2.70 27.62
N VAL A 4 -4.35 2.87 27.58
CA VAL A 4 -3.64 3.37 26.40
C VAL A 4 -3.50 2.19 25.43
N ALA A 5 -4.03 2.35 24.22
CA ALA A 5 -3.82 1.36 23.16
C ALA A 5 -2.32 1.16 22.93
N SER A 6 -1.86 -0.09 22.89
CA SER A 6 -0.44 -0.35 22.69
C SER A 6 -0.15 -0.48 21.20
N ARG A 7 0.63 0.46 20.67
CA ARG A 7 1.14 0.40 19.31
C ARG A 7 2.37 -0.53 19.27
N ARG A 8 2.34 -1.51 18.39
CA ARG A 8 3.48 -2.36 18.07
C ARG A 8 4.01 -2.01 16.69
N LEU A 9 5.24 -1.54 16.61
CA LEU A 9 5.91 -1.34 15.31
C LEU A 9 6.26 -2.70 14.70
N HIS A 10 6.01 -2.86 13.41
CA HIS A 10 6.47 -4.00 12.64
C HIS A 10 7.96 -3.86 12.35
N ASP A 11 8.38 -2.67 11.88
CA ASP A 11 9.78 -2.34 11.66
C ASP A 11 10.05 -0.88 12.08
N PRO A 12 11.00 -0.64 12.99
CA PRO A 12 11.45 0.69 13.38
C PRO A 12 12.43 1.33 12.38
N PHE A 13 12.86 0.61 11.33
CA PHE A 13 13.83 1.07 10.32
C PHE A 13 15.10 1.67 10.90
N VAL A 14 15.72 0.98 11.85
CA VAL A 14 16.91 1.49 12.57
C VAL A 14 18.25 0.97 12.03
N GLY A 15 18.25 -0.01 11.17
CA GLY A 15 19.46 -0.58 10.55
C GLY A 15 20.01 0.29 9.42
N PRO A 16 21.23 0.04 8.93
CA PRO A 16 21.78 0.68 7.74
C PRO A 16 21.14 0.14 6.45
N GLU A 17 20.53 -1.02 6.51
CA GLU A 17 19.91 -1.73 5.38
C GLU A 17 18.52 -2.24 5.77
N LEU A 18 17.72 -2.54 4.76
CA LEU A 18 16.42 -3.17 4.94
C LEU A 18 16.60 -4.57 5.54
N ASP A 19 15.87 -4.85 6.62
CA ASP A 19 15.89 -6.15 7.27
C ASP A 19 15.21 -7.21 6.40
N GLY A 20 15.99 -8.02 5.70
CA GLY A 20 15.51 -9.10 4.83
C GLY A 20 14.80 -10.24 5.56
N THR A 21 14.84 -10.28 6.91
CA THR A 21 14.03 -11.24 7.70
C THR A 21 12.61 -10.74 7.92
N ARG A 22 12.40 -9.42 7.85
CA ARG A 22 11.10 -8.76 8.04
C ARG A 22 10.41 -8.43 6.74
N TRP A 23 11.17 -8.21 5.66
CA TRP A 23 10.65 -7.76 4.39
C TRP A 23 11.13 -8.65 3.24
N ARG A 24 10.23 -8.95 2.31
CA ARG A 24 10.52 -9.61 1.05
C ARG A 24 9.80 -8.90 -0.08
N PHE A 25 10.31 -8.97 -1.29
CA PHE A 25 9.55 -8.49 -2.45
C PHE A 25 8.32 -9.34 -2.68
N LEU A 26 7.24 -8.70 -3.14
CA LEU A 26 6.10 -9.44 -3.67
C LEU A 26 6.54 -10.22 -4.90
N GLU A 27 6.19 -11.50 -4.91
CA GLU A 27 6.44 -12.42 -6.02
C GLU A 27 5.15 -13.14 -6.40
N TYR A 28 4.97 -13.39 -7.68
CA TYR A 28 3.86 -14.20 -8.17
C TYR A 28 4.23 -14.92 -9.46
N PRO A 29 3.62 -16.11 -9.77
CA PRO A 29 3.91 -16.86 -10.97
C PRO A 29 3.37 -16.13 -12.20
N LEU A 30 4.19 -16.03 -13.23
CA LEU A 30 3.78 -15.85 -14.61
C LEU A 30 3.89 -17.19 -15.35
N ALA A 31 3.45 -17.24 -16.60
CA ALA A 31 3.33 -18.50 -17.35
C ALA A 31 4.59 -19.38 -17.35
N ASP A 32 5.77 -18.78 -17.40
CA ASP A 32 7.07 -19.45 -17.55
C ASP A 32 8.10 -19.07 -16.47
N ARG A 33 7.75 -18.14 -15.58
CA ARG A 33 8.70 -17.62 -14.58
C ARG A 33 7.99 -17.08 -13.35
N THR A 34 8.73 -16.87 -12.27
CA THR A 34 8.31 -16.04 -11.13
C THR A 34 8.62 -14.59 -11.45
N TRP A 35 7.61 -13.75 -11.31
CA TRP A 35 7.77 -12.30 -11.39
C TRP A 35 8.07 -11.73 -10.00
N VAL A 36 9.15 -10.97 -9.90
CA VAL A 36 9.53 -10.26 -8.69
C VAL A 36 9.17 -8.79 -8.87
N CYS A 37 8.36 -8.26 -7.97
CA CYS A 37 7.95 -6.86 -7.99
C CYS A 37 9.07 -5.95 -7.48
N ARG A 38 10.12 -5.82 -8.26
CA ARG A 38 11.33 -5.05 -7.94
C ARG A 38 11.80 -4.25 -9.15
N GLU A 39 11.97 -2.95 -8.99
CA GLU A 39 12.70 -2.11 -9.94
C GLU A 39 14.19 -2.23 -9.69
N GLU A 40 14.96 -2.70 -10.69
CA GLU A 40 16.40 -2.93 -10.56
C GLU A 40 17.20 -1.64 -10.33
N GLY A 41 16.71 -0.52 -10.84
CA GLY A 41 17.31 0.81 -10.65
C GLY A 41 16.82 1.55 -9.41
N ALA A 42 16.15 0.88 -8.47
CA ALA A 42 15.68 1.52 -7.25
C ALA A 42 16.80 1.79 -6.27
N GLU A 43 16.91 3.03 -5.82
CA GLU A 43 17.77 3.43 -4.72
C GLU A 43 17.01 3.28 -3.41
N THR A 44 17.41 2.30 -2.59
CA THR A 44 16.78 2.03 -1.29
C THR A 44 17.71 2.45 -0.17
N ARG A 45 17.19 3.17 0.82
CA ARG A 45 17.95 3.60 2.00
C ARG A 45 17.09 3.45 3.25
N VAL A 46 17.71 2.93 4.30
CA VAL A 46 17.17 2.92 5.67
C VAL A 46 18.01 3.86 6.52
N ALA A 47 17.39 4.84 7.13
CA ALA A 47 18.07 5.77 8.04
C ALA A 47 17.05 6.52 8.92
N ASN A 48 17.44 6.83 10.16
CA ASN A 48 16.68 7.68 11.08
C ASN A 48 15.23 7.23 11.31
N GLY A 49 14.97 5.93 11.32
CA GLY A 49 13.62 5.39 11.49
C GLY A 49 12.77 5.42 10.22
N GLU A 50 13.37 5.62 9.05
CA GLU A 50 12.69 5.73 7.76
C GLU A 50 13.24 4.73 6.76
N LEU A 51 12.36 4.11 5.98
CA LEU A 51 12.65 3.49 4.70
C LEU A 51 12.37 4.52 3.61
N THR A 52 13.33 4.78 2.75
CA THR A 52 13.13 5.59 1.54
C THR A 52 13.51 4.82 0.31
N VAL A 53 12.73 4.98 -0.75
CA VAL A 53 12.98 4.38 -2.05
C VAL A 53 12.85 5.47 -3.12
N ARG A 54 13.73 5.44 -4.10
CA ARG A 54 13.68 6.30 -5.28
C ARG A 54 13.83 5.45 -6.52
N VAL A 55 12.85 5.50 -7.39
CA VAL A 55 12.89 4.96 -8.75
C VAL A 55 12.90 6.15 -9.70
N ALA A 56 14.06 6.45 -10.26
CA ALA A 56 14.21 7.61 -11.16
C ALA A 56 13.36 7.46 -12.42
N ARG A 57 13.15 6.22 -12.87
CA ARG A 57 12.36 5.86 -14.04
C ARG A 57 11.90 4.41 -13.90
N PHE A 58 10.60 4.18 -14.01
CA PHE A 58 10.05 2.82 -14.07
C PHE A 58 10.47 2.11 -15.36
N ARG A 59 10.83 0.83 -15.24
CA ARG A 59 11.31 0.00 -16.35
C ARG A 59 10.74 -1.40 -16.36
N ASN A 60 10.33 -1.90 -15.20
CA ASN A 60 9.98 -3.29 -14.98
C ASN A 60 8.46 -3.47 -14.98
N ALA A 61 7.84 -3.65 -16.14
CA ALA A 61 6.43 -3.88 -16.30
C ALA A 61 6.14 -5.16 -17.08
N HIS A 62 5.00 -5.79 -16.80
CA HIS A 62 4.50 -6.92 -17.57
C HIS A 62 3.03 -6.73 -17.95
N PRO A 63 2.63 -7.11 -19.17
CA PRO A 63 1.29 -6.86 -19.69
C PRO A 63 0.24 -7.88 -19.22
N TRP A 64 0.59 -8.82 -18.34
CA TRP A 64 -0.14 -10.08 -18.25
C TRP A 64 -1.17 -10.16 -17.13
N HIS A 65 -1.13 -9.35 -16.10
CA HIS A 65 -1.99 -9.52 -14.93
C HIS A 65 -3.00 -8.36 -14.79
N GLN A 66 -4.28 -8.67 -14.54
CA GLN A 66 -5.30 -7.71 -14.14
C GLN A 66 -5.75 -6.66 -15.17
N ASN A 67 -5.49 -6.81 -16.47
CA ASN A 67 -5.79 -5.79 -17.48
C ASN A 67 -5.16 -4.41 -17.22
N VAL A 68 -4.33 -4.28 -16.20
CA VAL A 68 -3.57 -3.09 -15.89
C VAL A 68 -2.09 -3.42 -15.83
N ASP A 69 -1.31 -2.45 -16.17
CA ASP A 69 0.12 -2.49 -16.07
C ASP A 69 0.56 -2.57 -14.60
N ASN A 70 1.49 -3.45 -14.35
CA ASN A 70 1.95 -3.74 -13.01
C ASN A 70 3.43 -3.46 -12.84
N CYS A 71 3.86 -2.25 -13.19
CA CYS A 71 5.15 -1.78 -12.72
C CYS A 71 5.06 -1.64 -11.21
N LYS A 72 5.82 -2.44 -10.49
CA LYS A 72 5.81 -2.46 -9.03
C LYS A 72 7.20 -2.53 -8.44
N HIS A 73 7.39 -1.80 -7.35
CA HIS A 73 8.48 -2.02 -6.42
C HIS A 73 7.85 -2.18 -5.05
N LEU A 74 7.47 -3.42 -4.69
CA LEU A 74 6.58 -3.69 -3.56
C LEU A 74 7.19 -4.70 -2.60
N LEU A 75 7.39 -4.25 -1.38
CA LEU A 75 7.85 -5.04 -0.24
C LEU A 75 6.65 -5.51 0.59
N LEU A 76 6.67 -6.75 0.99
CA LEU A 76 5.71 -7.35 1.91
C LEU A 76 6.38 -7.72 3.22
N ALA A 77 5.67 -7.55 4.33
CA ALA A 77 6.05 -8.12 5.60
C ALA A 77 6.16 -9.65 5.48
N SER A 78 7.19 -10.23 6.09
CA SER A 78 7.39 -11.69 6.10
C SER A 78 6.35 -12.40 6.96
N ASP A 79 5.88 -11.73 8.02
CA ASP A 79 4.88 -12.24 8.94
C ASP A 79 3.49 -11.66 8.64
N THR A 80 2.45 -12.42 8.98
CA THR A 80 1.08 -11.93 9.05
C THR A 80 0.78 -11.37 10.44
N LEU A 81 -0.07 -10.35 10.50
CA LEU A 81 -0.51 -9.72 11.73
C LEU A 81 -2.00 -10.02 11.97
N PRO A 82 -2.38 -10.53 13.15
CA PRO A 82 -3.77 -10.86 13.43
C PRO A 82 -4.63 -9.58 13.54
N VAL A 83 -5.92 -9.72 13.19
CA VAL A 83 -6.96 -8.75 13.54
C VAL A 83 -7.62 -9.24 14.83
N ALA A 84 -7.78 -8.37 15.82
CA ALA A 84 -8.45 -8.74 17.06
C ALA A 84 -9.90 -9.17 16.78
N PRO A 85 -10.42 -10.25 17.40
CA PRO A 85 -11.77 -10.73 17.13
C PRO A 85 -12.87 -9.78 17.64
N THR A 86 -12.51 -8.86 18.53
CA THR A 86 -13.40 -7.82 19.07
C THR A 86 -12.65 -6.51 19.23
N GLY A 87 -13.37 -5.40 19.12
CA GLY A 87 -12.81 -4.07 19.17
C GLY A 87 -12.09 -3.69 17.86
N ARG A 88 -11.52 -2.50 17.84
CA ARG A 88 -10.90 -1.94 16.64
C ARG A 88 -9.40 -2.26 16.60
N THR A 89 -8.96 -2.91 15.53
CA THR A 89 -7.53 -3.06 15.20
C THR A 89 -7.18 -2.06 14.12
N THR A 90 -6.11 -1.30 14.31
CA THR A 90 -5.65 -0.30 13.32
C THR A 90 -4.24 -0.63 12.86
N PHE A 91 -4.07 -0.83 11.57
CA PHE A 91 -2.78 -0.90 10.90
C PHE A 91 -2.42 0.48 10.39
N GLY A 92 -1.19 0.92 10.60
CA GLY A 92 -0.80 2.28 10.26
C GLY A 92 0.66 2.42 9.82
N ALA A 93 0.88 3.46 9.04
CA ALA A 93 2.19 3.93 8.61
C ALA A 93 2.14 5.44 8.40
N GLU A 94 3.28 6.09 8.42
CA GLU A 94 3.43 7.39 7.80
C GLU A 94 4.06 7.20 6.43
N ILE A 95 3.48 7.81 5.40
CA ILE A 95 3.98 7.74 4.02
C ILE A 95 4.22 9.13 3.46
N ARG A 96 5.15 9.24 2.51
CA ARG A 96 5.36 10.45 1.70
C ARG A 96 5.63 10.08 0.25
N ALA A 97 5.25 10.96 -0.68
CA ALA A 97 5.40 10.74 -2.10
C ALA A 97 5.91 12.00 -2.82
N GLU A 98 6.75 11.77 -3.83
CA GLU A 98 7.17 12.78 -4.78
C GLU A 98 7.22 12.15 -6.17
N SER A 99 6.29 12.54 -7.03
CA SER A 99 6.21 12.07 -8.42
C SER A 99 7.30 12.71 -9.26
N LEU A 100 7.96 11.93 -10.11
CA LEU A 100 9.07 12.36 -10.96
C LEU A 100 8.66 12.25 -12.43
N GLY A 101 8.37 13.38 -13.07
CA GLY A 101 7.98 13.41 -14.49
C GLY A 101 6.63 12.72 -14.78
N ALA A 102 5.78 12.56 -13.77
CA ALA A 102 4.44 12.03 -13.94
C ALA A 102 3.49 13.09 -14.51
N THR A 103 2.42 12.63 -15.16
CA THR A 103 1.33 13.48 -15.60
C THR A 103 0.61 14.05 -14.38
N PRO A 104 0.42 15.36 -14.24
CA PRO A 104 -0.31 15.96 -13.14
C PRO A 104 -1.68 15.31 -12.94
N PHE A 105 -2.02 14.97 -11.70
CA PHE A 105 -3.26 14.33 -11.28
C PHE A 105 -3.53 12.93 -11.87
N ASP A 106 -2.59 12.32 -12.58
CA ASP A 106 -2.72 10.92 -13.01
C ASP A 106 -2.00 9.97 -12.03
N TYR A 107 -2.73 9.48 -11.04
CA TYR A 107 -2.20 8.53 -10.05
C TYR A 107 -1.74 7.21 -10.69
N ARG A 108 -2.22 6.89 -11.91
CA ARG A 108 -1.85 5.65 -12.61
C ARG A 108 -0.39 5.65 -13.06
N ASP A 109 0.23 6.82 -13.18
CA ASP A 109 1.65 6.97 -13.49
C ASP A 109 2.57 6.44 -12.38
N GLY A 110 2.05 6.35 -11.15
CA GLY A 110 2.73 5.77 -10.01
C GLY A 110 2.36 6.44 -8.70
N PHE A 111 2.22 5.64 -7.66
CA PHE A 111 1.92 6.10 -6.31
C PHE A 111 2.70 5.30 -5.26
N VAL A 112 2.95 5.95 -4.15
CA VAL A 112 3.44 5.34 -2.91
C VAL A 112 2.25 4.70 -2.23
N SER A 113 2.40 3.46 -1.75
CA SER A 113 1.33 2.74 -1.06
C SER A 113 1.76 2.23 0.31
N PHE A 114 0.81 2.25 1.24
CA PHE A 114 0.76 1.43 2.42
C PHE A 114 -0.36 0.43 2.24
N ASN A 115 -0.01 -0.85 2.19
CA ASN A 115 -0.92 -1.93 1.83
C ASN A 115 -1.24 -2.76 3.06
N VAL A 116 -2.51 -3.12 3.21
CA VAL A 116 -3.02 -4.07 4.20
C VAL A 116 -3.76 -5.17 3.44
N LEU A 117 -3.15 -6.35 3.33
CA LEU A 117 -3.50 -7.37 2.36
C LEU A 117 -3.97 -8.66 3.04
N ASP A 118 -5.07 -9.21 2.56
CA ASP A 118 -5.51 -10.57 2.87
C ASP A 118 -5.46 -11.42 1.61
N PHE A 119 -4.39 -12.21 1.48
CA PHE A 119 -4.19 -13.06 0.31
C PHE A 119 -5.14 -14.28 0.28
N ASP A 120 -5.71 -14.69 1.41
CA ASP A 120 -6.65 -15.81 1.47
C ASP A 120 -7.98 -15.45 0.79
N THR A 121 -8.40 -14.21 0.91
CA THR A 121 -9.66 -13.72 0.31
C THR A 121 -9.45 -12.78 -0.87
N GLY A 122 -8.21 -12.40 -1.15
CA GLY A 122 -7.85 -11.44 -2.18
C GLY A 122 -8.14 -9.98 -1.83
N MET A 123 -8.47 -9.69 -0.57
CA MET A 123 -8.82 -8.33 -0.16
C MET A 123 -7.61 -7.43 0.01
N VAL A 124 -7.74 -6.21 -0.50
CA VAL A 124 -6.73 -5.15 -0.47
C VAL A 124 -7.36 -3.90 0.15
N PHE A 125 -6.64 -3.34 1.12
CA PHE A 125 -7.05 -2.14 1.84
C PHE A 125 -5.85 -1.18 1.87
N ASP A 126 -5.70 -0.35 0.84
CA ASP A 126 -4.52 0.49 0.69
C ASP A 126 -4.81 1.95 0.99
N VAL A 127 -3.81 2.65 1.53
CA VAL A 127 -3.72 4.11 1.50
C VAL A 127 -2.56 4.50 0.61
N CYS A 128 -2.83 5.39 -0.33
CA CYS A 128 -1.92 5.73 -1.41
C CYS A 128 -1.70 7.24 -1.48
N ALA A 129 -0.52 7.64 -1.95
CA ALA A 129 -0.18 9.04 -2.15
C ALA A 129 0.65 9.25 -3.43
N THR A 130 0.42 10.39 -4.08
CA THR A 130 1.27 10.98 -5.12
C THR A 130 1.71 12.38 -4.67
N SER A 131 2.37 13.15 -5.54
CA SER A 131 2.67 14.57 -5.27
C SER A 131 1.42 15.44 -5.07
N ASP A 132 0.29 15.04 -5.65
CA ASP A 132 -0.91 15.87 -5.79
C ASP A 132 -2.20 15.19 -5.33
N ARG A 133 -2.13 13.94 -4.86
CA ARG A 133 -3.28 13.17 -4.38
C ARG A 133 -2.96 12.30 -3.16
N VAL A 134 -4.00 12.09 -2.34
CA VAL A 134 -4.06 11.01 -1.33
C VAL A 134 -5.39 10.31 -1.52
N PHE A 135 -5.37 8.97 -1.60
CA PHE A 135 -6.55 8.19 -1.91
C PHE A 135 -6.51 6.80 -1.25
N ALA A 136 -7.67 6.15 -1.17
CA ALA A 136 -7.80 4.77 -0.73
C ALA A 136 -8.04 3.85 -1.93
N ILE A 137 -7.50 2.64 -1.85
CA ILE A 137 -7.91 1.52 -2.70
C ILE A 137 -8.61 0.50 -1.79
N TYR A 138 -9.82 0.13 -2.17
CA TYR A 138 -10.57 -0.97 -1.61
C TYR A 138 -10.86 -1.95 -2.73
N GLU A 139 -10.18 -3.09 -2.71
CA GLU A 139 -10.17 -4.01 -3.83
C GLU A 139 -10.30 -5.44 -3.38
N ARG A 140 -10.88 -6.27 -4.23
CA ARG A 140 -10.78 -7.70 -4.19
C ARG A 140 -10.15 -8.19 -5.48
N LEU A 141 -8.93 -8.71 -5.35
CA LEU A 141 -8.11 -9.14 -6.48
C LEU A 141 -8.76 -10.31 -7.25
N PRO A 142 -8.63 -10.37 -8.56
CA PRO A 142 -9.09 -11.48 -9.39
C PRO A 142 -8.16 -12.70 -9.27
N LEU A 143 -8.01 -13.23 -8.06
CA LEU A 143 -7.24 -14.45 -7.83
C LEU A 143 -8.02 -15.67 -8.33
N PRO A 144 -7.36 -16.79 -8.65
CA PRO A 144 -8.04 -17.98 -9.22
C PRO A 144 -9.20 -18.53 -8.39
N HIS A 145 -9.20 -18.28 -7.07
CA HIS A 145 -10.25 -18.73 -6.14
C HIS A 145 -11.28 -17.63 -5.80
N VAL A 146 -11.16 -16.45 -6.41
CA VAL A 146 -12.06 -15.31 -6.18
C VAL A 146 -13.06 -15.20 -7.34
N THR A 147 -14.35 -15.23 -7.03
CA THR A 147 -15.43 -15.22 -8.03
C THR A 147 -15.99 -13.85 -8.36
N ASP A 148 -15.81 -12.88 -7.48
CA ASP A 148 -16.42 -11.54 -7.53
C ASP A 148 -15.37 -10.46 -7.24
N PRO A 149 -14.41 -10.26 -8.14
CA PRO A 149 -13.41 -9.22 -8.00
C PRO A 149 -14.04 -7.82 -8.19
N PHE A 150 -13.51 -6.84 -7.48
CA PHE A 150 -13.88 -5.44 -7.63
C PHE A 150 -12.72 -4.52 -7.28
N THR A 151 -12.75 -3.28 -7.76
CA THR A 151 -11.77 -2.24 -7.41
C THR A 151 -12.49 -0.92 -7.24
N TYR A 152 -12.37 -0.33 -6.05
CA TYR A 152 -12.81 1.04 -5.76
C TYR A 152 -11.60 1.89 -5.44
N ILE A 153 -11.46 3.01 -6.14
CA ILE A 153 -10.46 4.04 -5.86
C ILE A 153 -11.22 5.25 -5.36
N VAL A 154 -10.96 5.61 -4.10
CA VAL A 154 -11.67 6.68 -3.42
C VAL A 154 -10.70 7.83 -3.16
N ASP A 155 -10.79 8.85 -3.99
CA ASP A 155 -10.02 10.07 -3.86
C ASP A 155 -10.63 11.00 -2.80
N ALA A 156 -9.79 11.77 -2.15
CA ALA A 156 -10.15 12.58 -1.00
C ALA A 156 -10.21 14.10 -1.24
N PRO A 157 -10.70 14.63 -2.38
CA PRO A 157 -10.64 16.05 -2.65
C PRO A 157 -11.48 16.89 -1.68
N LEU A 158 -12.47 16.28 -1.01
CA LEU A 158 -13.39 16.97 -0.10
C LEU A 158 -13.03 16.83 1.38
N THR A 159 -11.95 16.11 1.73
CA THR A 159 -11.59 15.88 3.15
C THR A 159 -10.85 17.06 3.79
N GLY A 160 -10.43 18.03 3.00
CA GLY A 160 -9.61 19.16 3.47
C GLY A 160 -8.20 18.74 3.91
N ILE A 161 -7.71 17.58 3.47
CA ILE A 161 -6.33 17.16 3.66
C ILE A 161 -5.45 18.03 2.76
N ALA A 162 -4.47 18.71 3.36
CA ALA A 162 -3.50 19.47 2.58
C ALA A 162 -2.56 18.52 1.87
N ILE A 163 -2.44 18.62 0.55
CA ILE A 163 -1.60 17.77 -0.28
C ILE A 163 -0.38 18.58 -0.74
N ALA A 164 0.80 17.97 -0.62
CA ALA A 164 2.06 18.56 -1.09
C ALA A 164 3.10 17.47 -1.36
N PRO A 165 3.97 17.65 -2.39
CA PRO A 165 5.07 16.75 -2.65
C PRO A 165 5.98 16.57 -1.42
N GLY A 166 6.39 15.34 -1.14
CA GLY A 166 7.30 15.01 -0.04
C GLY A 166 6.74 15.21 1.39
N ARG A 167 5.49 15.63 1.54
CA ARG A 167 4.82 15.72 2.84
C ARG A 167 4.55 14.33 3.41
N TRP A 168 4.75 14.18 4.72
CA TRP A 168 4.35 12.99 5.46
C TRP A 168 2.86 13.00 5.77
N TYR A 169 2.21 11.86 5.57
CA TYR A 169 0.81 11.59 5.87
C TYR A 169 0.73 10.43 6.85
N ALA A 170 0.09 10.63 8.00
CA ALA A 170 -0.21 9.55 8.93
C ALA A 170 -1.43 8.76 8.42
N CYS A 171 -1.18 7.56 7.89
CA CYS A 171 -2.18 6.70 7.28
C CYS A 171 -2.60 5.58 8.22
N GLY A 172 -3.88 5.21 8.17
CA GLY A 172 -4.41 4.10 8.94
C GLY A 172 -5.51 3.36 8.20
N VAL A 173 -5.52 2.04 8.38
CA VAL A 173 -6.62 1.15 8.01
C VAL A 173 -7.08 0.44 9.27
N SER A 174 -8.33 0.64 9.65
CA SER A 174 -8.91 0.07 10.86
C SER A 174 -9.99 -0.95 10.52
N PHE A 175 -10.03 -2.04 11.26
CA PHE A 175 -11.08 -3.04 11.19
C PHE A 175 -11.85 -3.12 12.49
N ASP A 176 -13.18 -3.23 12.39
CA ASP A 176 -14.07 -3.58 13.48
C ASP A 176 -14.86 -4.84 13.08
N PRO A 177 -14.48 -6.03 13.60
CA PRO A 177 -15.16 -7.28 13.25
C PRO A 177 -16.62 -7.36 13.71
N VAL A 178 -16.96 -6.70 14.82
CA VAL A 178 -18.33 -6.67 15.34
C VAL A 178 -19.23 -5.82 14.45
N ALA A 179 -18.75 -4.64 14.05
CA ALA A 179 -19.45 -3.75 13.12
C ALA A 179 -19.32 -4.20 11.66
N ARG A 180 -18.49 -5.20 11.37
CA ARG A 180 -18.16 -5.66 10.00
C ARG A 180 -17.78 -4.50 9.11
N SER A 181 -16.87 -3.66 9.59
CA SER A 181 -16.47 -2.44 8.89
C SER A 181 -14.95 -2.30 8.76
N ALA A 182 -14.56 -1.59 7.71
CA ALA A 182 -13.21 -1.09 7.50
C ALA A 182 -13.25 0.44 7.33
N GLU A 183 -12.24 1.13 7.86
CA GLU A 183 -12.13 2.57 7.79
C GLU A 183 -10.70 2.97 7.40
N TRP A 184 -10.57 3.86 6.42
CA TRP A 184 -9.31 4.46 6.01
C TRP A 184 -9.20 5.87 6.57
N THR A 185 -8.07 6.19 7.15
CA THR A 185 -7.79 7.52 7.72
C THR A 185 -6.47 8.08 7.21
N VAL A 186 -6.41 9.40 7.08
CA VAL A 186 -5.19 10.15 6.78
C VAL A 186 -5.15 11.38 7.68
N ASP A 187 -4.06 11.57 8.42
CA ASP A 187 -3.88 12.65 9.41
C ASP A 187 -5.05 12.73 10.41
N GLY A 188 -5.53 11.57 10.85
CA GLY A 188 -6.66 11.45 11.76
C GLY A 188 -8.04 11.77 11.14
N ARG A 189 -8.10 12.11 9.86
CA ARG A 189 -9.35 12.35 9.13
C ARG A 189 -9.78 11.10 8.38
N ARG A 190 -11.05 10.77 8.46
CA ARG A 190 -11.62 9.66 7.69
C ARG A 190 -11.63 9.99 6.20
N LEU A 191 -10.99 9.14 5.43
CA LEU A 191 -10.94 9.18 3.98
C LEU A 191 -12.11 8.40 3.37
N PHE A 192 -12.34 7.19 3.88
CA PHE A 192 -13.36 6.29 3.40
C PHE A 192 -13.80 5.31 4.51
N SER A 193 -15.01 4.77 4.39
CA SER A 193 -15.49 3.65 5.21
C SER A 193 -16.27 2.68 4.35
N ALA A 194 -16.03 1.39 4.56
CA ALA A 194 -16.81 0.30 3.98
C ALA A 194 -17.53 -0.46 5.10
N TYR A 195 -18.74 -0.88 4.81
CA TYR A 195 -19.60 -1.68 5.70
C TYR A 195 -19.91 -3.02 5.04
N ASP A 196 -20.36 -3.97 5.85
CA ASP A 196 -20.57 -5.36 5.42
C ASP A 196 -19.28 -6.02 4.88
N VAL A 197 -18.14 -5.55 5.37
CA VAL A 197 -16.84 -6.08 4.98
C VAL A 197 -16.64 -7.47 5.59
N ARG A 198 -16.14 -8.39 4.80
CA ARG A 198 -15.54 -9.61 5.34
C ARG A 198 -14.20 -9.22 5.97
N VAL A 199 -14.21 -8.94 7.27
CA VAL A 199 -12.99 -8.56 8.00
C VAL A 199 -12.01 -9.73 8.01
N PRO A 200 -10.74 -9.51 7.62
CA PRO A 200 -9.71 -10.55 7.64
C PRO A 200 -9.43 -11.03 9.07
N ALA A 201 -9.07 -12.31 9.23
CA ALA A 201 -8.55 -12.81 10.50
C ALA A 201 -7.11 -12.36 10.76
N ALA A 202 -6.34 -12.20 9.70
CA ALA A 202 -4.98 -11.70 9.73
C ALA A 202 -4.65 -11.01 8.40
N VAL A 203 -3.65 -10.14 8.39
CA VAL A 203 -3.22 -9.40 7.21
C VAL A 203 -1.70 -9.41 7.05
N THR A 204 -1.25 -9.23 5.83
CA THR A 204 0.15 -8.93 5.49
C THR A 204 0.26 -7.44 5.22
N LEU A 205 1.23 -6.76 5.83
CA LEU A 205 1.54 -5.37 5.50
C LEU A 205 2.42 -5.30 4.26
N GLY A 206 2.22 -4.25 3.47
CA GLY A 206 3.07 -3.95 2.33
C GLY A 206 3.41 -2.48 2.24
N VAL A 207 4.59 -2.18 1.67
CA VAL A 207 5.05 -0.82 1.40
C VAL A 207 5.74 -0.80 0.04
N GLY A 208 5.43 0.18 -0.80
CA GLY A 208 6.05 0.22 -2.12
C GLY A 208 5.42 1.18 -3.11
N PHE A 209 5.75 0.93 -4.36
CA PHE A 209 5.29 1.68 -5.53
C PHE A 209 4.48 0.79 -6.45
N ILE A 210 3.42 1.35 -7.01
CA ILE A 210 2.53 0.67 -7.95
C ILE A 210 2.15 1.66 -9.05
N THR A 211 2.06 1.17 -10.29
CA THR A 211 1.44 1.88 -11.42
C THR A 211 0.16 1.16 -11.83
N LEU A 212 -0.82 1.88 -12.41
CA LEU A 212 -2.14 1.32 -12.75
C LEU A 212 -2.63 1.70 -14.16
N HIS A 213 -1.74 1.99 -15.10
CA HIS A 213 -2.19 2.19 -16.47
C HIS A 213 -2.75 0.90 -17.09
N PRO A 214 -3.78 0.97 -17.92
CA PRO A 214 -4.27 -0.20 -18.62
C PRO A 214 -3.24 -0.69 -19.63
N VAL A 215 -3.14 -2.00 -19.79
CA VAL A 215 -2.43 -2.61 -20.90
C VAL A 215 -3.28 -2.47 -22.15
N ARG A 216 -2.72 -1.92 -23.22
CA ARG A 216 -3.40 -1.77 -24.52
C ARG A 216 -2.54 -2.39 -25.60
N ASP A 217 -3.17 -3.19 -26.50
CA ASP A 217 -2.49 -3.86 -27.62
C ASP A 217 -1.25 -4.66 -27.18
N GLY A 218 -1.32 -5.30 -26.00
CA GLY A 218 -0.21 -6.05 -25.41
C GLY A 218 0.98 -5.20 -24.98
N ARG A 219 0.79 -3.90 -24.82
CA ARG A 219 1.85 -2.95 -24.41
C ARG A 219 1.51 -2.28 -23.09
N SER A 220 2.53 -2.15 -22.27
CA SER A 220 2.51 -1.31 -21.07
C SER A 220 2.43 0.16 -21.44
N HIS A 221 1.51 0.88 -20.80
CA HIS A 221 1.40 2.34 -20.91
C HIS A 221 1.98 3.08 -19.71
N SER A 222 2.47 2.35 -18.70
CA SER A 222 3.14 2.93 -17.53
C SER A 222 4.62 3.28 -17.75
N LEU A 223 5.18 3.00 -18.94
CA LEU A 223 6.62 3.21 -19.20
C LEU A 223 6.86 4.39 -20.14
N HIS A 224 6.55 5.60 -19.72
CA HIS A 224 6.80 6.82 -20.52
C HIS A 224 7.92 7.73 -19.99
N GLY A 225 8.69 7.25 -19.00
CA GLY A 225 9.84 7.94 -18.48
C GLY A 225 9.67 8.52 -17.07
N GLN A 226 8.48 8.38 -16.48
CA GLN A 226 8.20 8.80 -15.14
C GLN A 226 8.85 7.88 -14.09
N GLY A 227 8.99 8.42 -12.89
CA GLY A 227 9.48 7.73 -11.70
C GLY A 227 8.77 8.21 -10.45
N LEU A 228 9.28 7.76 -9.30
CA LEU A 228 8.68 8.06 -8.02
C LEU A 228 9.74 8.03 -6.92
N ALA A 229 9.66 8.96 -5.97
CA ALA A 229 10.35 8.87 -4.70
C ALA A 229 9.33 8.75 -3.58
N GLY A 230 9.61 7.91 -2.59
CA GLY A 230 8.71 7.66 -1.48
C GLY A 230 9.43 7.35 -0.19
N GLY A 231 8.68 7.39 0.90
CA GLY A 231 9.19 7.03 2.20
C GLY A 231 8.11 6.46 3.10
N TRP A 232 8.54 5.61 4.03
CA TRP A 232 7.69 4.98 5.04
C TRP A 232 8.39 5.03 6.38
N ARG A 233 7.61 5.27 7.43
CA ARG A 233 8.04 5.16 8.81
C ARG A 233 6.87 4.79 9.71
N ASN A 234 7.17 4.39 10.94
CA ASN A 234 6.14 4.03 11.91
C ASN A 234 5.15 2.96 11.42
N VAL A 235 5.63 2.01 10.59
CA VAL A 235 4.82 0.89 10.10
C VAL A 235 4.49 -0.05 11.26
N GLY A 236 3.20 -0.30 11.51
CA GLY A 236 2.82 -1.13 12.66
C GLY A 236 1.32 -1.32 12.83
N VAL A 237 0.97 -1.85 14.01
CA VAL A 237 -0.40 -2.17 14.40
C VAL A 237 -0.71 -1.66 15.80
N GLU A 238 -1.94 -1.22 15.99
CA GLU A 238 -2.53 -0.83 17.26
C GLU A 238 -3.72 -1.74 17.55
N TYR A 239 -3.66 -2.45 18.67
CA TYR A 239 -4.71 -3.35 19.11
C TYR A 239 -5.65 -2.68 20.10
N PRO A 240 -6.92 -3.14 20.18
CA PRO A 240 -7.83 -2.66 21.21
C PRO A 240 -7.31 -2.98 22.60
N VAL A 241 -7.57 -2.10 23.54
CA VAL A 241 -7.25 -2.32 24.96
C VAL A 241 -8.15 -3.44 25.48
N ARG A 242 -7.57 -4.39 26.18
CA ARG A 242 -8.28 -5.47 26.86
C ARG A 242 -8.95 -4.99 28.14
#